data_502ee342e679f83c3797a230d360c535
#
_entry.id   502ee342e679f83c3797a230d360c535
#
_cell.length_a   1.000
_cell.length_b   1.000
_cell.length_c   1.000
_cell.angle_alpha   90.00
_cell.angle_beta   90.00
_cell.angle_gamma   90.00
#
_symmetry.space_group_name_H-M   'P 1'
#
loop_
_entity.id
_entity.type
_entity.pdbx_description
1 polymer ?
#
loop_
_entity_poly.entity_id
_entity_poly.type
_entity_poly.pdbx_seq_one_letter_code
_entity_poly.pdbx_strand_id
1 'polypeptide(L)'
;MRAAALLAAICLIAACSNPDPLGTQMRSPKSIVVGSGDFPESEIVAEIYAEALQANGFEIGRRMGIGSRETYVPALKDHSIDLVPEYIGNLLLYFAPDSTATMLDDVELELYKKLPGDLSILTPSPASDTDTVTVTGGTAGDWNLKTIGDLAAHSPDVRFGAPSAFETRPSGLPGLRQKYGLNIAPGNFVAINDGGGAVTVRALVEGKVTAANIFSTSPAMLQNHLVALEDPQHNFLAGNIVPLVNSQKKSDHLKDVLDAVSAKLTTAGLARLNAAVSGNSGIDPDQAARNWVRDNGFNHPIGQPR
;
A
#
# COMPACT_ATOMS: atom_id res chain seq x y z
N MET A 1 -29.85 -54.15 -62.87
CA MET A 1 -30.46 -53.15 -61.97
C MET A 1 -29.69 -53.13 -60.67
N ARG A 2 -28.87 -52.15 -60.55
CA ARG A 2 -28.02 -51.98 -59.32
C ARG A 2 -28.35 -50.62 -58.72
N ALA A 3 -28.93 -50.62 -57.50
CA ALA A 3 -29.22 -49.44 -56.72
C ALA A 3 -27.96 -48.96 -56.01
N ALA A 4 -27.54 -47.69 -56.24
CA ALA A 4 -26.50 -47.06 -55.58
C ALA A 4 -27.07 -46.29 -54.38
N ALA A 5 -26.67 -46.64 -53.16
CA ALA A 5 -26.99 -45.91 -51.94
C ALA A 5 -25.94 -44.81 -51.72
N LEU A 6 -26.36 -43.54 -51.71
CA LEU A 6 -25.51 -42.38 -51.28
C LEU A 6 -25.58 -42.30 -49.77
N LEU A 7 -24.44 -42.49 -49.11
CA LEU A 7 -24.20 -42.09 -47.69
C LEU A 7 -23.82 -40.64 -47.70
N ALA A 8 -24.64 -39.79 -47.10
CA ALA A 8 -24.27 -38.40 -46.76
C ALA A 8 -23.53 -38.37 -45.43
N ALA A 9 -22.25 -38.09 -45.50
CA ALA A 9 -21.42 -37.85 -44.30
C ALA A 9 -21.67 -36.41 -43.83
N ILE A 10 -22.31 -36.27 -42.66
CA ILE A 10 -22.45 -35.00 -41.96
C ILE A 10 -21.16 -34.77 -41.18
N CYS A 11 -20.27 -33.90 -41.66
CA CYS A 11 -19.14 -33.40 -40.90
C CYS A 11 -19.64 -32.39 -39.84
N LEU A 12 -19.69 -32.81 -38.56
CA LEU A 12 -19.78 -31.88 -37.43
C LEU A 12 -18.46 -31.15 -37.34
N ILE A 13 -18.46 -29.88 -37.74
CA ILE A 13 -17.38 -28.95 -37.46
C ILE A 13 -17.55 -28.53 -35.99
N ALA A 14 -16.83 -29.17 -35.09
CA ALA A 14 -16.62 -28.65 -33.74
C ALA A 14 -15.77 -27.38 -33.86
N ALA A 15 -16.41 -26.22 -33.78
CA ALA A 15 -15.72 -24.95 -33.65
C ALA A 15 -15.05 -24.94 -32.26
N CYS A 16 -13.78 -25.32 -32.23
CA CYS A 16 -12.92 -24.96 -31.09
C CYS A 16 -12.79 -23.43 -31.09
N SER A 17 -13.59 -22.75 -30.30
CA SER A 17 -13.36 -21.36 -29.97
C SER A 17 -12.08 -21.33 -29.16
N ASN A 18 -10.97 -20.95 -29.79
CA ASN A 18 -9.77 -20.55 -29.06
C ASN A 18 -10.16 -19.39 -28.16
N PRO A 19 -9.93 -19.47 -26.83
CA PRO A 19 -10.06 -18.29 -25.99
C PRO A 19 -9.04 -17.29 -26.51
N ASP A 20 -9.49 -16.10 -26.87
CA ASP A 20 -8.67 -14.97 -27.28
C ASP A 20 -7.68 -14.65 -26.13
N PRO A 21 -6.38 -14.84 -26.29
CA PRO A 21 -5.42 -14.62 -25.22
C PRO A 21 -5.27 -13.12 -24.85
N LEU A 22 -5.92 -12.22 -25.59
CA LEU A 22 -5.99 -10.78 -25.35
C LEU A 22 -7.43 -10.28 -25.17
N GLY A 23 -8.42 -11.18 -25.18
CA GLY A 23 -9.81 -10.85 -24.98
C GLY A 23 -10.02 -10.28 -23.57
N THR A 24 -10.49 -9.06 -23.49
CA THR A 24 -11.12 -8.46 -22.33
C THR A 24 -12.41 -9.23 -22.00
N GLN A 25 -12.29 -10.46 -21.50
CA GLN A 25 -13.44 -11.08 -20.82
C GLN A 25 -13.78 -10.16 -19.65
N MET A 26 -14.98 -9.57 -19.69
CA MET A 26 -15.52 -8.88 -18.53
C MET A 26 -15.50 -9.89 -17.37
N ARG A 27 -14.56 -9.68 -16.42
CA ARG A 27 -14.43 -10.55 -15.26
C ARG A 27 -15.76 -10.55 -14.51
N SER A 28 -16.16 -11.70 -14.01
CA SER A 28 -17.33 -11.83 -13.14
C SER A 28 -17.35 -10.71 -12.08
N PRO A 29 -18.52 -10.15 -11.72
CA PRO A 29 -18.61 -9.20 -10.62
C PRO A 29 -18.01 -9.72 -9.30
N LYS A 30 -17.94 -11.05 -9.14
CA LYS A 30 -17.31 -11.71 -7.99
C LYS A 30 -15.79 -11.92 -8.15
N SER A 31 -15.23 -11.70 -9.33
CA SER A 31 -13.78 -11.80 -9.56
C SER A 31 -13.12 -10.48 -9.19
N ILE A 32 -12.26 -10.52 -8.20
CA ILE A 32 -11.50 -9.37 -7.67
C ILE A 32 -10.01 -9.67 -7.79
N VAL A 33 -9.27 -8.77 -8.43
CA VAL A 33 -7.80 -8.81 -8.44
C VAL A 33 -7.30 -7.83 -7.40
N VAL A 34 -6.69 -8.38 -6.36
CA VAL A 34 -6.07 -7.60 -5.28
C VAL A 34 -4.61 -7.33 -5.63
N GLY A 35 -4.21 -6.07 -5.54
CA GLY A 35 -2.83 -5.63 -5.74
C GLY A 35 -2.21 -5.07 -4.47
N SER A 36 -0.88 -4.90 -4.47
CA SER A 36 -0.14 -4.22 -3.41
C SER A 36 0.95 -3.31 -3.95
N GLY A 37 1.42 -2.38 -3.12
CA GLY A 37 2.71 -1.75 -3.28
C GLY A 37 3.85 -2.75 -3.12
N ASP A 38 5.09 -2.31 -3.40
CA ASP A 38 6.31 -3.10 -3.38
C ASP A 38 7.02 -3.10 -2.01
N PHE A 39 6.25 -3.14 -0.93
CA PHE A 39 6.76 -3.20 0.43
C PHE A 39 5.91 -4.11 1.33
N PRO A 40 6.53 -4.73 2.36
CA PRO A 40 5.92 -5.84 3.10
C PRO A 40 4.56 -5.53 3.73
N GLU A 41 4.36 -4.35 4.33
CA GLU A 41 3.09 -4.00 4.96
C GLU A 41 1.94 -3.95 3.95
N SER A 42 2.17 -3.35 2.78
CA SER A 42 1.17 -3.31 1.71
C SER A 42 0.81 -4.72 1.23
N GLU A 43 1.80 -5.60 1.09
CA GLU A 43 1.58 -7.00 0.71
C GLU A 43 0.78 -7.75 1.76
N ILE A 44 1.11 -7.59 3.06
CA ILE A 44 0.37 -8.24 4.16
C ILE A 44 -1.10 -7.80 4.16
N VAL A 45 -1.36 -6.50 4.08
CA VAL A 45 -2.74 -5.99 4.12
C VAL A 45 -3.52 -6.41 2.88
N ALA A 46 -2.88 -6.41 1.70
CA ALA A 46 -3.49 -6.92 0.48
C ALA A 46 -3.84 -8.41 0.58
N GLU A 47 -2.96 -9.23 1.14
CA GLU A 47 -3.24 -10.64 1.39
C GLU A 47 -4.36 -10.84 2.43
N ILE A 48 -4.43 -10.01 3.48
CA ILE A 48 -5.57 -10.02 4.43
C ILE A 48 -6.88 -9.75 3.69
N TYR A 49 -6.93 -8.74 2.81
CA TYR A 49 -8.12 -8.47 2.01
C TYR A 49 -8.46 -9.64 1.09
N ALA A 50 -7.47 -10.20 0.42
CA ALA A 50 -7.62 -11.35 -0.48
C ALA A 50 -8.20 -12.57 0.25
N GLU A 51 -7.63 -12.97 1.38
CA GLU A 51 -8.06 -14.11 2.17
C GLU A 51 -9.49 -13.91 2.74
N ALA A 52 -9.78 -12.73 3.29
CA ALA A 52 -11.10 -12.42 3.82
C ALA A 52 -12.17 -12.43 2.72
N LEU A 53 -11.91 -11.83 1.56
CA LEU A 53 -12.83 -11.83 0.42
C LEU A 53 -13.02 -13.24 -0.14
N GLN A 54 -11.96 -14.04 -0.25
CA GLN A 54 -12.04 -15.43 -0.69
C GLN A 54 -12.92 -16.27 0.23
N ALA A 55 -12.79 -16.12 1.55
CA ALA A 55 -13.65 -16.79 2.54
C ALA A 55 -15.13 -16.37 2.43
N ASN A 56 -15.40 -15.19 1.85
CA ASN A 56 -16.74 -14.66 1.62
C ASN A 56 -17.24 -14.88 0.16
N GLY A 57 -16.63 -15.82 -0.58
CA GLY A 57 -17.11 -16.31 -1.87
C GLY A 57 -16.73 -15.47 -3.08
N PHE A 58 -15.71 -14.60 -2.96
CA PHE A 58 -15.10 -13.93 -4.09
C PHE A 58 -14.04 -14.82 -4.76
N GLU A 59 -13.90 -14.69 -6.08
CA GLU A 59 -12.83 -15.30 -6.88
C GLU A 59 -11.63 -14.35 -6.89
N ILE A 60 -10.53 -14.72 -6.22
CA ILE A 60 -9.42 -13.79 -5.98
C ILE A 60 -8.24 -14.05 -6.92
N GLY A 61 -7.90 -13.01 -7.69
CA GLY A 61 -6.57 -12.86 -8.30
C GLY A 61 -5.65 -12.03 -7.42
N ARG A 62 -4.34 -12.29 -7.50
CA ARG A 62 -3.31 -11.59 -6.71
C ARG A 62 -2.25 -10.99 -7.62
N ARG A 63 -1.88 -9.74 -7.37
CA ARG A 63 -0.83 -8.98 -8.05
C ARG A 63 -0.04 -8.20 -6.99
N MET A 64 0.82 -8.90 -6.26
CA MET A 64 1.61 -8.29 -5.18
C MET A 64 2.88 -7.64 -5.72
N GLY A 65 3.40 -6.64 -5.00
CA GLY A 65 4.65 -5.98 -5.33
C GLY A 65 4.65 -5.21 -6.67
N ILE A 66 3.54 -4.55 -7.04
CA ILE A 66 3.40 -3.88 -8.35
C ILE A 66 4.36 -2.68 -8.48
N GLY A 67 4.70 -2.05 -7.39
CA GLY A 67 5.50 -0.83 -7.35
C GLY A 67 4.87 0.26 -6.51
N SER A 68 5.22 1.51 -6.80
CA SER A 68 4.72 2.67 -6.08
C SER A 68 3.29 3.06 -6.51
N ARG A 69 2.69 4.04 -5.80
CA ARG A 69 1.34 4.59 -6.08
C ARG A 69 1.20 5.03 -7.53
N GLU A 70 2.23 5.61 -8.09
CA GLU A 70 2.30 6.08 -9.47
C GLU A 70 2.15 4.93 -10.48
N THR A 71 2.38 3.68 -10.05
CA THR A 71 2.21 2.47 -10.87
C THR A 71 0.86 1.80 -10.63
N TYR A 72 0.46 1.57 -9.36
CA TYR A 72 -0.74 0.79 -9.09
C TYR A 72 -2.06 1.59 -9.19
N VAL A 73 -2.07 2.92 -9.02
CA VAL A 73 -3.30 3.71 -9.25
C VAL A 73 -3.71 3.69 -10.73
N PRO A 74 -2.83 3.86 -11.72
CA PRO A 74 -3.16 3.59 -13.11
C PRO A 74 -3.68 2.17 -13.36
N ALA A 75 -3.09 1.14 -12.72
CA ALA A 75 -3.51 -0.25 -12.85
C ALA A 75 -4.92 -0.53 -12.28
N LEU A 76 -5.37 0.24 -11.26
CA LEU A 76 -6.77 0.24 -10.80
C LEU A 76 -7.70 0.85 -11.85
N LYS A 77 -7.28 1.93 -12.50
CA LYS A 77 -8.09 2.65 -13.50
C LYS A 77 -8.24 1.87 -14.81
N ASP A 78 -7.22 1.13 -15.21
CA ASP A 78 -7.26 0.28 -16.41
C ASP A 78 -7.79 -1.15 -16.15
N HIS A 79 -8.25 -1.42 -14.92
CA HIS A 79 -8.77 -2.71 -14.47
C HIS A 79 -7.76 -3.87 -14.46
N SER A 80 -6.46 -3.60 -14.48
CA SER A 80 -5.43 -4.63 -14.28
C SER A 80 -5.47 -5.20 -12.86
N ILE A 81 -5.84 -4.35 -11.89
CA ILE A 81 -6.23 -4.72 -10.52
C ILE A 81 -7.58 -4.07 -10.17
N ASP A 82 -8.23 -4.56 -9.12
CA ASP A 82 -9.54 -4.08 -8.69
C ASP A 82 -9.54 -3.47 -7.29
N LEU A 83 -8.56 -3.84 -6.45
CA LEU A 83 -8.46 -3.44 -5.05
C LEU A 83 -6.98 -3.32 -4.64
N VAL A 84 -6.65 -2.31 -3.84
CA VAL A 84 -5.33 -2.15 -3.22
C VAL A 84 -5.48 -1.50 -1.84
N PRO A 85 -4.69 -1.89 -0.82
CA PRO A 85 -4.59 -1.10 0.41
C PRO A 85 -3.83 0.20 0.13
N GLU A 86 -4.35 1.30 0.66
CA GLU A 86 -3.80 2.65 0.52
C GLU A 86 -3.72 3.36 1.86
N TYR A 87 -2.94 4.44 1.90
CA TYR A 87 -2.78 5.33 3.04
C TYR A 87 -3.47 6.65 2.72
N ILE A 88 -4.53 6.98 3.46
CA ILE A 88 -5.51 7.98 3.06
C ILE A 88 -4.91 9.37 2.81
N GLY A 89 -3.96 9.81 3.62
CA GLY A 89 -3.31 11.12 3.46
C GLY A 89 -2.41 11.18 2.22
N ASN A 90 -1.61 10.13 2.01
CA ASN A 90 -0.76 10.04 0.81
C ASN A 90 -1.58 9.92 -0.48
N LEU A 91 -2.74 9.24 -0.41
CA LEU A 91 -3.67 9.16 -1.53
C LEU A 91 -4.32 10.52 -1.82
N LEU A 92 -4.69 11.27 -0.77
CA LEU A 92 -5.21 12.64 -0.95
C LEU A 92 -4.19 13.52 -1.67
N LEU A 93 -2.94 13.54 -1.22
CA LEU A 93 -1.88 14.35 -1.87
C LEU A 93 -1.55 13.92 -3.30
N TYR A 94 -1.80 12.65 -3.64
CA TYR A 94 -1.66 12.19 -5.03
C TYR A 94 -2.72 12.83 -5.95
N PHE A 95 -3.96 12.99 -5.49
CA PHE A 95 -5.05 13.60 -6.28
C PHE A 95 -5.22 15.09 -6.05
N ALA A 96 -4.76 15.61 -4.92
CA ALA A 96 -4.86 17.02 -4.51
C ALA A 96 -3.55 17.46 -3.85
N PRO A 97 -2.48 17.74 -4.65
CA PRO A 97 -1.16 18.07 -4.12
C PRO A 97 -1.12 19.30 -3.21
N ASP A 98 -2.07 20.20 -3.40
CA ASP A 98 -2.18 21.46 -2.66
C ASP A 98 -3.12 21.38 -1.44
N SER A 99 -3.58 20.16 -1.08
CA SER A 99 -4.44 19.97 0.08
C SER A 99 -3.74 20.42 1.36
N THR A 100 -4.54 21.06 2.24
CA THR A 100 -4.11 21.47 3.58
C THR A 100 -4.77 20.67 4.69
N ALA A 101 -5.61 19.69 4.35
CA ALA A 101 -6.22 18.77 5.31
C ALA A 101 -5.13 17.92 6.00
N THR A 102 -5.19 17.80 7.33
CA THR A 102 -4.19 17.05 8.10
C THR A 102 -4.80 15.96 8.97
N MET A 103 -6.02 16.19 9.46
CA MET A 103 -6.75 15.25 10.33
C MET A 103 -7.56 14.27 9.49
N LEU A 104 -7.77 13.06 10.01
CA LEU A 104 -8.42 11.97 9.29
C LEU A 104 -9.76 12.37 8.66
N ASP A 105 -10.66 13.00 9.43
CA ASP A 105 -12.01 13.36 8.96
C ASP A 105 -11.95 14.36 7.80
N ASP A 106 -11.07 15.36 7.87
CA ASP A 106 -10.89 16.36 6.81
C ASP A 106 -10.25 15.76 5.57
N VAL A 107 -9.25 14.89 5.77
CA VAL A 107 -8.56 14.16 4.70
C VAL A 107 -9.54 13.25 3.97
N GLU A 108 -10.38 12.50 4.69
CA GLU A 108 -11.38 11.62 4.11
C GLU A 108 -12.42 12.41 3.31
N LEU A 109 -12.97 13.48 3.90
CA LEU A 109 -13.98 14.33 3.25
C LEU A 109 -13.43 14.98 1.97
N GLU A 110 -12.18 15.44 1.99
CA GLU A 110 -11.56 16.04 0.81
C GLU A 110 -11.24 14.99 -0.24
N LEU A 111 -10.74 13.83 0.15
CA LEU A 111 -10.44 12.73 -0.76
C LEU A 111 -11.70 12.27 -1.51
N TYR A 112 -12.84 12.13 -0.84
CA TYR A 112 -14.11 11.80 -1.50
C TYR A 112 -14.48 12.78 -2.62
N LYS A 113 -14.11 14.05 -2.49
CA LYS A 113 -14.38 15.09 -3.50
C LYS A 113 -13.37 15.09 -4.65
N LYS A 114 -12.17 14.54 -4.41
CA LYS A 114 -11.04 14.59 -5.35
C LYS A 114 -10.81 13.28 -6.09
N LEU A 115 -11.36 12.18 -5.59
CA LEU A 115 -11.26 10.89 -6.28
C LEU A 115 -11.94 10.94 -7.65
N PRO A 116 -11.29 10.40 -8.69
CA PRO A 116 -11.95 10.14 -9.97
C PRO A 116 -13.14 9.19 -9.78
N GLY A 117 -14.20 9.35 -10.59
CA GLY A 117 -15.43 8.57 -10.47
C GLY A 117 -15.28 7.05 -10.70
N ASP A 118 -14.18 6.63 -11.31
CA ASP A 118 -13.79 5.23 -11.51
C ASP A 118 -13.14 4.60 -10.28
N LEU A 119 -12.83 5.40 -9.25
CA LEU A 119 -12.23 4.95 -7.99
C LEU A 119 -13.13 5.27 -6.78
N SER A 120 -13.10 4.41 -5.79
CA SER A 120 -13.78 4.60 -4.51
C SER A 120 -12.89 4.15 -3.36
N ILE A 121 -12.95 4.86 -2.24
CA ILE A 121 -12.45 4.35 -0.96
C ILE A 121 -13.60 3.73 -0.16
N LEU A 122 -13.25 2.80 0.73
CA LEU A 122 -14.16 2.26 1.73
C LEU A 122 -13.81 2.85 3.11
N THR A 123 -14.32 2.28 4.17
CA THR A 123 -14.10 2.80 5.54
C THR A 123 -12.62 2.69 5.93
N PRO A 124 -11.96 3.80 6.31
CA PRO A 124 -10.59 3.75 6.82
C PRO A 124 -10.48 2.91 8.10
N SER A 125 -9.36 2.23 8.27
CA SER A 125 -9.07 1.48 9.49
C SER A 125 -8.60 2.40 10.62
N PRO A 126 -8.74 1.97 11.90
CA PRO A 126 -8.04 2.59 13.02
C PRO A 126 -6.51 2.49 12.93
N ALA A 127 -6.02 1.53 12.14
CA ALA A 127 -4.59 1.36 11.91
C ALA A 127 -4.04 2.52 11.09
N SER A 128 -2.99 3.14 11.59
CA SER A 128 -2.29 4.24 10.93
C SER A 128 -0.81 3.91 10.83
N ASP A 129 -0.27 4.10 9.65
CA ASP A 129 1.16 4.12 9.38
C ASP A 129 1.49 5.36 8.55
N THR A 130 2.49 6.11 9.01
CA THR A 130 2.89 7.37 8.38
C THR A 130 4.35 7.33 7.95
N ASP A 131 4.64 8.06 6.88
CA ASP A 131 6.01 8.43 6.57
C ASP A 131 6.65 9.16 7.74
N THR A 132 7.93 8.94 7.99
CA THR A 132 8.72 9.73 8.95
C THR A 132 10.06 10.14 8.36
N VAL A 133 10.61 11.21 8.88
CA VAL A 133 12.04 11.52 8.74
C VAL A 133 12.76 10.91 9.93
N THR A 134 13.51 9.86 9.65
CA THR A 134 14.17 9.05 10.68
C THR A 134 15.68 9.21 10.62
N VAL A 135 16.30 9.32 11.81
CA VAL A 135 17.75 9.36 12.01
C VAL A 135 18.19 8.28 13.00
N THR A 136 19.47 8.03 13.14
CA THR A 136 19.98 7.19 14.26
C THR A 136 19.89 7.93 15.58
N GLY A 137 19.80 7.20 16.70
CA GLY A 137 19.87 7.80 18.05
C GLY A 137 21.18 8.58 18.28
N GLY A 138 22.30 8.12 17.69
CA GLY A 138 23.57 8.85 17.70
C GLY A 138 23.46 10.19 17.01
N THR A 139 23.00 10.24 15.77
CA THR A 139 22.80 11.48 15.01
C THR A 139 21.83 12.42 15.73
N ALA A 140 20.73 11.89 16.29
CA ALA A 140 19.78 12.70 17.06
C ALA A 140 20.43 13.34 18.29
N GLY A 141 21.27 12.61 19.01
CA GLY A 141 22.00 13.10 20.16
C GLY A 141 23.08 14.11 19.79
N ASP A 142 23.93 13.78 18.82
CA ASP A 142 25.07 14.62 18.41
C ASP A 142 24.62 15.97 17.83
N TRP A 143 23.50 16.01 17.12
CA TRP A 143 22.94 17.21 16.51
C TRP A 143 21.78 17.82 17.32
N ASN A 144 21.47 17.25 18.48
CA ASN A 144 20.36 17.67 19.37
C ASN A 144 19.02 17.80 18.62
N LEU A 145 18.70 16.80 17.79
CA LEU A 145 17.51 16.79 16.94
C LEU A 145 16.29 16.28 17.73
N LYS A 146 15.16 16.98 17.58
CA LYS A 146 13.83 16.56 18.04
C LYS A 146 12.82 16.58 16.90
N THR A 147 12.87 17.62 16.07
CA THR A 147 11.92 17.88 15.00
C THR A 147 12.59 17.85 13.63
N ILE A 148 11.80 17.74 12.57
CA ILE A 148 12.28 17.89 11.18
C ILE A 148 12.91 19.28 10.99
N GLY A 149 12.39 20.31 11.69
CA GLY A 149 12.94 21.66 11.64
C GLY A 149 14.35 21.75 12.19
N ASP A 150 14.69 20.97 13.24
CA ASP A 150 16.06 20.93 13.76
C ASP A 150 17.03 20.34 12.73
N LEU A 151 16.61 19.29 12.01
CA LEU A 151 17.42 18.69 10.94
C LEU A 151 17.66 19.67 9.78
N ALA A 152 16.73 20.57 9.52
CA ALA A 152 16.86 21.55 8.43
C ALA A 152 18.07 22.48 8.61
N ALA A 153 18.49 22.78 9.85
CA ALA A 153 19.71 23.53 10.13
C ALA A 153 20.99 22.84 9.64
N HIS A 154 20.94 21.52 9.45
CA HIS A 154 22.04 20.68 8.98
C HIS A 154 21.91 20.28 7.50
N SER A 155 21.01 20.90 6.72
CA SER A 155 20.70 20.53 5.32
C SER A 155 21.93 20.24 4.45
N PRO A 156 23.04 21.00 4.52
CA PRO A 156 24.23 20.74 3.68
C PRO A 156 24.89 19.37 3.95
N ASP A 157 24.77 18.87 5.19
CA ASP A 157 25.44 17.64 5.66
C ASP A 157 24.50 16.44 5.63
N VAL A 158 23.19 16.66 5.34
CA VAL A 158 22.19 15.58 5.27
C VAL A 158 22.26 14.86 3.94
N ARG A 159 22.57 13.57 3.99
CA ARG A 159 22.30 12.61 2.91
C ARG A 159 20.99 11.90 3.21
N PHE A 160 20.00 12.00 2.33
CA PHE A 160 18.64 11.53 2.58
C PHE A 160 18.31 10.28 1.75
N GLY A 161 17.98 9.17 2.41
CA GLY A 161 17.57 7.91 1.79
C GLY A 161 16.05 7.77 1.72
N ALA A 162 15.49 7.55 0.52
CA ALA A 162 14.05 7.32 0.34
C ALA A 162 13.76 6.68 -1.03
N PRO A 163 12.53 6.17 -1.26
CA PRO A 163 12.10 5.76 -2.60
C PRO A 163 12.21 6.89 -3.63
N SER A 164 12.53 6.55 -4.89
CA SER A 164 12.70 7.55 -5.96
C SER A 164 11.54 8.53 -6.09
N ALA A 165 10.30 8.04 -5.91
CA ALA A 165 9.10 8.88 -5.97
C ALA A 165 9.06 9.96 -4.87
N PHE A 166 9.79 9.79 -3.76
CA PHE A 166 9.86 10.77 -2.66
C PHE A 166 10.54 12.08 -3.10
N GLU A 167 11.38 12.04 -4.13
CA GLU A 167 12.03 13.23 -4.69
C GLU A 167 11.03 14.25 -5.22
N THR A 168 9.88 13.80 -5.73
CA THR A 168 8.89 14.65 -6.41
C THR A 168 7.53 14.70 -5.75
N ARG A 169 7.23 13.80 -4.82
CA ARG A 169 5.94 13.79 -4.08
C ARG A 169 5.75 15.07 -3.27
N PRO A 170 4.50 15.57 -3.14
CA PRO A 170 4.21 16.76 -2.33
C PRO A 170 4.69 16.66 -0.88
N SER A 171 4.50 15.51 -0.23
CA SER A 171 5.00 15.23 1.13
C SER A 171 6.45 14.76 1.19
N GLY A 172 7.12 14.60 0.03
CA GLY A 172 8.53 14.24 -0.06
C GLY A 172 9.46 15.43 0.10
N LEU A 173 10.57 15.45 -0.69
CA LEU A 173 11.52 16.57 -0.65
C LEU A 173 10.90 17.94 -0.90
N PRO A 174 9.90 18.11 -1.80
CA PRO A 174 9.22 19.40 -1.98
C PRO A 174 8.55 19.89 -0.69
N GLY A 175 7.79 19.04 0.00
CA GLY A 175 7.10 19.39 1.24
C GLY A 175 8.08 19.67 2.38
N LEU A 176 9.11 18.84 2.55
CA LEU A 176 10.15 19.05 3.55
C LEU A 176 10.87 20.39 3.36
N ARG A 177 11.14 20.78 2.11
CA ARG A 177 11.70 22.08 1.79
C ARG A 177 10.74 23.22 2.10
N GLN A 178 9.49 23.09 1.67
CA GLN A 178 8.49 24.15 1.80
C GLN A 178 8.12 24.41 3.26
N LYS A 179 7.89 23.35 4.05
CA LYS A 179 7.43 23.46 5.43
C LYS A 179 8.55 23.68 6.43
N TYR A 180 9.67 23.01 6.25
CA TYR A 180 10.76 23.00 7.23
C TYR A 180 12.03 23.71 6.78
N GLY A 181 12.16 24.04 5.50
CA GLY A 181 13.40 24.53 4.94
C GLY A 181 14.48 23.44 4.82
N LEU A 182 14.11 22.17 4.97
CA LEU A 182 15.04 21.06 4.79
C LEU A 182 15.37 20.91 3.30
N ASN A 183 16.53 21.42 2.92
CA ASN A 183 16.93 21.51 1.53
C ASN A 183 18.02 20.47 1.20
N ILE A 184 17.61 19.31 0.72
CA ILE A 184 18.52 18.24 0.31
C ILE A 184 19.04 18.54 -1.09
N ALA A 185 20.36 18.67 -1.22
CA ALA A 185 20.99 18.85 -2.53
C ALA A 185 20.80 17.58 -3.40
N PRO A 186 20.64 17.70 -4.75
CA PRO A 186 20.40 16.54 -5.62
C PRO A 186 21.42 15.40 -5.44
N GLY A 187 22.71 15.73 -5.24
CA GLY A 187 23.75 14.74 -4.99
C GLY A 187 23.70 14.07 -3.60
N ASN A 188 22.88 14.57 -2.70
CA ASN A 188 22.69 14.06 -1.35
C ASN A 188 21.38 13.23 -1.21
N PHE A 189 20.55 13.17 -2.25
CA PHE A 189 19.42 12.24 -2.28
C PHE A 189 19.89 10.86 -2.74
N VAL A 190 19.56 9.83 -1.98
CA VAL A 190 19.92 8.45 -2.27
C VAL A 190 18.63 7.66 -2.48
N ALA A 191 18.34 7.31 -3.74
CA ALA A 191 17.15 6.52 -4.08
C ALA A 191 17.31 5.08 -3.60
N ILE A 192 16.42 4.62 -2.70
CA ILE A 192 16.35 3.26 -2.18
C ILE A 192 14.88 2.83 -2.22
N ASN A 193 14.55 1.93 -3.16
CA ASN A 193 13.18 1.54 -3.45
C ASN A 193 12.77 0.26 -2.71
N ASP A 194 12.86 0.26 -1.38
CA ASP A 194 12.41 -0.85 -0.53
C ASP A 194 11.36 -0.43 0.53
N GLY A 195 10.72 0.73 0.32
CA GLY A 195 9.66 1.23 1.20
C GLY A 195 10.12 1.49 2.64
N GLY A 196 11.35 1.96 2.85
CA GLY A 196 11.91 2.14 4.19
C GLY A 196 12.29 0.83 4.90
N GLY A 197 12.47 -0.22 4.10
CA GLY A 197 12.78 -1.58 4.55
C GLY A 197 14.25 -1.80 4.93
N ALA A 198 14.69 -3.07 4.83
CA ALA A 198 15.98 -3.50 5.35
C ALA A 198 17.18 -2.82 4.68
N VAL A 199 17.08 -2.47 3.37
CA VAL A 199 18.18 -1.79 2.66
C VAL A 199 18.31 -0.35 3.12
N THR A 200 17.17 0.37 3.26
CA THR A 200 17.11 1.74 3.78
C THR A 200 17.63 1.79 5.22
N VAL A 201 17.14 0.90 6.10
CA VAL A 201 17.58 0.82 7.51
C VAL A 201 19.09 0.56 7.59
N ARG A 202 19.61 -0.38 6.80
CA ARG A 202 21.06 -0.66 6.76
C ARG A 202 21.86 0.56 6.31
N ALA A 203 21.40 1.25 5.26
CA ALA A 203 22.08 2.45 4.76
C ALA A 203 22.14 3.54 5.84
N LEU A 204 21.09 3.68 6.66
CA LEU A 204 21.03 4.63 7.77
C LEU A 204 21.96 4.21 8.91
N VAL A 205 21.91 2.96 9.35
CA VAL A 205 22.73 2.43 10.46
C VAL A 205 24.24 2.44 10.11
N GLU A 206 24.58 2.13 8.86
CA GLU A 206 25.97 2.17 8.35
C GLU A 206 26.48 3.59 8.03
N GLY A 207 25.65 4.63 8.22
CA GLY A 207 26.02 6.01 7.93
C GLY A 207 26.18 6.35 6.44
N LYS A 208 25.66 5.51 5.55
CA LYS A 208 25.61 5.81 4.09
C LYS A 208 24.63 6.93 3.78
N VAL A 209 23.59 7.06 4.59
CA VAL A 209 22.68 8.20 4.63
C VAL A 209 22.60 8.70 6.07
N THR A 210 22.31 10.01 6.24
CA THR A 210 22.22 10.67 7.56
C THR A 210 20.80 10.61 8.12
N ALA A 211 19.83 10.69 7.21
CA ALA A 211 18.39 10.57 7.48
C ALA A 211 17.72 9.74 6.40
N ALA A 212 16.60 9.12 6.72
CA ALA A 212 15.85 8.31 5.78
C ALA A 212 14.33 8.42 5.99
N ASN A 213 13.58 8.16 4.93
CA ASN A 213 12.16 7.91 5.02
C ASN A 213 11.95 6.46 5.48
N ILE A 214 11.40 6.29 6.67
CA ILE A 214 11.04 4.99 7.26
C ILE A 214 9.62 5.14 7.82
N PHE A 215 8.82 4.09 7.71
CA PHE A 215 7.44 4.12 8.20
C PHE A 215 7.37 3.99 9.72
N SER A 216 6.35 4.63 10.33
CA SER A 216 6.17 4.68 11.79
C SER A 216 5.91 3.31 12.43
N THR A 217 5.38 2.35 11.68
CA THR A 217 5.13 0.97 12.13
C THR A 217 6.34 0.03 11.95
N SER A 218 7.47 0.54 11.43
CA SER A 218 8.66 -0.27 11.16
C SER A 218 9.25 -0.84 12.46
N PRO A 219 9.39 -2.17 12.58
CA PRO A 219 10.04 -2.79 13.73
C PRO A 219 11.52 -2.40 13.88
N ALA A 220 12.14 -1.93 12.80
CA ALA A 220 13.53 -1.47 12.79
C ALA A 220 13.76 -0.26 13.71
N MET A 221 12.71 0.52 13.99
CA MET A 221 12.78 1.70 14.87
C MET A 221 13.35 1.32 16.26
N LEU A 222 12.77 0.29 16.89
CA LEU A 222 13.22 -0.20 18.19
C LEU A 222 14.49 -1.04 18.08
N GLN A 223 14.59 -1.91 17.10
CA GLN A 223 15.71 -2.85 16.94
C GLN A 223 17.05 -2.15 16.71
N ASN A 224 17.04 -0.97 16.07
CA ASN A 224 18.24 -0.23 15.71
C ASN A 224 18.38 1.12 16.43
N HIS A 225 17.57 1.37 17.48
CA HIS A 225 17.56 2.63 18.21
C HIS A 225 17.43 3.85 17.28
N LEU A 226 16.51 3.75 16.30
CA LEU A 226 16.22 4.84 15.39
C LEU A 226 15.24 5.83 16.01
N VAL A 227 15.32 7.08 15.59
CA VAL A 227 14.48 8.18 16.08
C VAL A 227 13.73 8.79 14.90
N ALA A 228 12.39 8.67 14.91
CA ALA A 228 11.54 9.46 14.05
C ALA A 228 11.48 10.89 14.59
N LEU A 229 11.82 11.85 13.75
CA LEU A 229 11.72 13.26 14.11
C LEU A 229 10.27 13.72 14.11
N GLU A 230 9.89 14.57 15.07
CA GLU A 230 8.56 15.14 15.15
C GLU A 230 8.24 16.02 13.93
N ASP A 231 7.00 15.95 13.49
CA ASP A 231 6.45 16.67 12.33
C ASP A 231 5.37 17.70 12.74
N PRO A 232 5.70 18.77 13.49
CA PRO A 232 4.72 19.72 14.01
C PRO A 232 4.03 20.56 12.93
N GLN A 233 4.52 20.57 11.68
CA GLN A 233 3.88 21.26 10.56
C GLN A 233 3.06 20.30 9.68
N HIS A 234 2.88 19.05 10.12
CA HIS A 234 2.07 18.04 9.42
C HIS A 234 2.44 17.92 7.94
N ASN A 235 3.73 17.71 7.64
CA ASN A 235 4.17 17.39 6.29
C ASN A 235 3.60 16.04 5.83
N PHE A 236 3.52 15.10 6.78
CA PHE A 236 2.92 13.80 6.60
C PHE A 236 1.51 13.82 7.18
N LEU A 237 0.53 13.48 6.35
CA LEU A 237 -0.88 13.51 6.72
C LEU A 237 -1.29 12.23 7.47
N ALA A 238 -2.57 12.14 7.87
CA ALA A 238 -3.12 10.93 8.47
C ALA A 238 -2.80 9.70 7.62
N GLY A 239 -2.17 8.70 8.24
CA GLY A 239 -1.68 7.49 7.57
C GLY A 239 -2.62 6.29 7.73
N ASN A 240 -3.92 6.51 7.97
CA ASN A 240 -4.88 5.43 8.14
C ASN A 240 -5.00 4.60 6.87
N ILE A 241 -4.95 3.26 7.04
CA ILE A 241 -5.12 2.34 5.92
C ILE A 241 -6.56 2.36 5.44
N VAL A 242 -6.74 2.45 4.13
CA VAL A 242 -8.05 2.49 3.48
C VAL A 242 -8.06 1.56 2.26
N PRO A 243 -9.11 0.73 2.05
CA PRO A 243 -9.26 0.00 0.81
C PRO A 243 -9.58 0.95 -0.34
N LEU A 244 -8.74 1.00 -1.37
CA LEU A 244 -9.00 1.71 -2.62
C LEU A 244 -9.48 0.71 -3.67
N VAL A 245 -10.67 0.93 -4.21
CA VAL A 245 -11.40 -0.02 -5.06
C VAL A 245 -11.74 0.63 -6.40
N ASN A 246 -11.65 -0.13 -7.49
CA ASN A 246 -12.30 0.26 -8.73
C ASN A 246 -13.82 0.29 -8.52
N SER A 247 -14.45 1.43 -8.81
CA SER A 247 -15.87 1.69 -8.52
C SER A 247 -16.82 0.67 -9.15
N GLN A 248 -16.45 0.07 -10.30
CA GLN A 248 -17.27 -0.96 -10.96
C GLN A 248 -17.30 -2.29 -10.19
N LYS A 249 -16.36 -2.52 -9.30
CA LYS A 249 -16.26 -3.72 -8.45
C LYS A 249 -16.88 -3.53 -7.08
N LYS A 250 -17.22 -2.29 -6.72
CA LYS A 250 -17.84 -1.97 -5.44
C LYS A 250 -19.24 -2.58 -5.36
N SER A 251 -19.47 -3.42 -4.37
CA SER A 251 -20.77 -3.99 -3.99
C SER A 251 -20.94 -3.89 -2.48
N ASP A 252 -22.17 -3.93 -2.00
CA ASP A 252 -22.43 -3.91 -0.55
C ASP A 252 -21.73 -5.07 0.15
N HIS A 253 -21.74 -6.27 -0.43
CA HIS A 253 -21.07 -7.43 0.14
C HIS A 253 -19.54 -7.25 0.22
N LEU A 254 -18.90 -6.71 -0.83
CA LEU A 254 -17.47 -6.41 -0.80
C LEU A 254 -17.16 -5.36 0.28
N LYS A 255 -17.98 -4.32 0.35
CA LYS A 255 -17.85 -3.27 1.36
C LYS A 255 -17.97 -3.83 2.78
N ASP A 256 -18.99 -4.63 3.06
CA ASP A 256 -19.23 -5.20 4.38
C ASP A 256 -18.04 -6.05 4.86
N VAL A 257 -17.46 -6.87 3.96
CA VAL A 257 -16.27 -7.68 4.27
C VAL A 257 -15.06 -6.80 4.59
N LEU A 258 -14.77 -5.83 3.72
CA LEU A 258 -13.58 -5.00 3.87
C LEU A 258 -13.71 -4.01 5.04
N ASP A 259 -14.90 -3.48 5.31
CA ASP A 259 -15.15 -2.63 6.49
C ASP A 259 -14.99 -3.43 7.80
N ALA A 260 -15.46 -4.69 7.82
CA ALA A 260 -15.26 -5.55 8.97
C ALA A 260 -13.76 -5.86 9.22
N VAL A 261 -12.99 -6.08 8.16
CA VAL A 261 -11.52 -6.24 8.24
C VAL A 261 -10.88 -4.94 8.73
N SER A 262 -11.22 -3.80 8.11
CA SER A 262 -10.69 -2.47 8.48
C SER A 262 -10.91 -2.18 9.96
N ALA A 263 -12.10 -2.46 10.50
CA ALA A 263 -12.42 -2.25 11.91
C ALA A 263 -11.53 -3.06 12.88
N LYS A 264 -10.89 -4.13 12.44
CA LYS A 264 -9.98 -4.97 13.24
C LYS A 264 -8.51 -4.65 13.06
N LEU A 265 -8.13 -3.95 11.99
CA LEU A 265 -6.77 -3.50 11.80
C LEU A 265 -6.46 -2.37 12.79
N THR A 266 -5.40 -2.53 13.58
CA THR A 266 -4.91 -1.52 14.52
C THR A 266 -3.42 -1.25 14.28
N THR A 267 -2.93 -0.06 14.61
CA THR A 267 -1.51 0.30 14.49
C THR A 267 -0.60 -0.71 15.20
N ALA A 268 -0.96 -1.12 16.42
CA ALA A 268 -0.22 -2.16 17.14
C ALA A 268 -0.29 -3.54 16.45
N GLY A 269 -1.39 -3.83 15.75
CA GLY A 269 -1.56 -5.01 14.91
C GLY A 269 -0.62 -5.00 13.71
N LEU A 270 -0.55 -3.88 12.99
CA LEU A 270 0.37 -3.68 11.88
C LEU A 270 1.84 -3.84 12.30
N ALA A 271 2.23 -3.17 13.39
CA ALA A 271 3.59 -3.29 13.91
C ALA A 271 3.97 -4.75 14.23
N ARG A 272 3.03 -5.55 14.77
CA ARG A 272 3.27 -7.00 14.98
C ARG A 272 3.36 -7.79 13.69
N LEU A 273 2.53 -7.49 12.70
CA LEU A 273 2.58 -8.12 11.37
C LEU A 273 3.90 -7.80 10.67
N ASN A 274 4.32 -6.53 10.69
CA ASN A 274 5.59 -6.11 10.13
C ASN A 274 6.78 -6.80 10.84
N ALA A 275 6.72 -6.94 12.16
CA ALA A 275 7.74 -7.66 12.91
C ALA A 275 7.79 -9.15 12.54
N ALA A 276 6.64 -9.78 12.27
CA ALA A 276 6.58 -11.20 11.94
C ALA A 276 7.21 -11.54 10.58
N VAL A 277 7.18 -10.62 9.62
CA VAL A 277 7.79 -10.79 8.29
C VAL A 277 9.22 -10.26 8.20
N SER A 278 9.70 -9.60 9.26
CA SER A 278 11.01 -8.96 9.28
C SER A 278 12.14 -9.92 9.67
N GLY A 279 13.34 -9.63 9.17
CA GLY A 279 14.56 -10.34 9.54
C GLY A 279 14.70 -11.72 8.90
N ASN A 280 15.77 -12.44 9.27
CA ASN A 280 16.16 -13.72 8.64
C ASN A 280 15.23 -14.91 8.97
N SER A 281 14.40 -14.78 9.99
CA SER A 281 13.41 -15.78 10.42
C SER A 281 11.98 -15.32 10.19
N GLY A 282 11.79 -14.23 9.43
CA GLY A 282 10.48 -13.73 9.05
C GLY A 282 9.68 -14.75 8.24
N ILE A 283 8.39 -14.80 8.47
CA ILE A 283 7.46 -15.59 7.66
C ILE A 283 7.05 -14.79 6.42
N ASP A 284 6.56 -15.47 5.39
CA ASP A 284 6.08 -14.78 4.18
C ASP A 284 4.84 -13.93 4.48
N PRO A 285 4.63 -12.79 3.77
CA PRO A 285 3.48 -11.90 3.95
C PRO A 285 2.13 -12.61 3.89
N ASP A 286 1.95 -13.55 2.97
CA ASP A 286 0.74 -14.36 2.81
C ASP A 286 0.49 -15.27 4.03
N GLN A 287 1.56 -15.82 4.64
CA GLN A 287 1.42 -16.62 5.86
C GLN A 287 1.05 -15.74 7.07
N ALA A 288 1.62 -14.54 7.19
CA ALA A 288 1.25 -13.57 8.21
C ALA A 288 -0.22 -13.18 8.08
N ALA A 289 -0.68 -12.92 6.86
CA ALA A 289 -2.06 -12.59 6.55
C ALA A 289 -3.03 -13.73 6.89
N ARG A 290 -2.74 -14.97 6.49
CA ARG A 290 -3.57 -16.15 6.84
C ARG A 290 -3.68 -16.34 8.35
N ASN A 291 -2.60 -16.16 9.08
CA ASN A 291 -2.63 -16.25 10.54
C ASN A 291 -3.55 -15.16 11.12
N TRP A 292 -3.39 -13.92 10.69
CA TRP A 292 -4.20 -12.80 11.15
C TRP A 292 -5.70 -13.00 10.84
N VAL A 293 -6.02 -13.42 9.60
CA VAL A 293 -7.40 -13.69 9.14
C VAL A 293 -8.06 -14.77 10.01
N ARG A 294 -7.35 -15.87 10.27
CA ARG A 294 -7.83 -16.94 11.15
C ARG A 294 -8.05 -16.43 12.59
N ASP A 295 -7.06 -15.72 13.14
CA ASP A 295 -7.07 -15.30 14.55
C ASP A 295 -8.14 -14.22 14.82
N ASN A 296 -8.57 -13.49 13.78
CA ASN A 296 -9.66 -12.52 13.84
C ASN A 296 -11.00 -13.05 13.32
N GLY A 297 -11.07 -14.31 12.85
CA GLY A 297 -12.30 -14.98 12.46
C GLY A 297 -12.82 -14.60 11.07
N PHE A 298 -11.93 -14.13 10.17
CA PHE A 298 -12.26 -13.81 8.77
C PHE A 298 -12.01 -14.97 7.79
N ASN A 299 -11.60 -16.13 8.29
CA ASN A 299 -11.47 -17.36 7.50
C ASN A 299 -12.82 -18.08 7.26
N HIS A 300 -13.92 -17.43 7.62
CA HIS A 300 -15.31 -17.86 7.39
C HIS A 300 -16.14 -16.67 6.92
N PRO A 301 -17.30 -16.92 6.25
CA PRO A 301 -18.19 -15.84 5.85
C PRO A 301 -18.62 -14.97 7.04
N ILE A 302 -18.61 -13.64 6.85
CA ILE A 302 -19.08 -12.70 7.88
C ILE A 302 -20.57 -12.96 8.21
N GLY A 303 -20.92 -12.80 9.49
CA GLY A 303 -22.30 -13.01 9.97
C GLY A 303 -22.70 -14.47 10.20
N GLN A 304 -21.82 -15.44 9.95
CA GLN A 304 -22.04 -16.82 10.36
C GLN A 304 -21.50 -17.05 11.79
N PRO A 305 -22.23 -17.78 12.65
CA PRO A 305 -21.71 -18.14 13.96
C PRO A 305 -20.48 -19.05 13.82
N ARG A 306 -19.50 -18.85 14.70
CA ARG A 306 -18.26 -19.65 14.80
C ARG A 306 -18.59 -21.07 15.26
#